data_da89c526d5026d65772e9c0018d42a85
#
_entry.id   da89c526d5026d65772e9c0018d42a85
#
_cell.length_a   1.000
_cell.length_b   1.000
_cell.length_c   1.000
_cell.angle_alpha   90.00
_cell.angle_beta   90.00
_cell.angle_gamma   90.00
#
_symmetry.space_group_name_H-M   'P 1'
#
loop_
_entity.id
_entity.type
_entity.pdbx_description
1 polymer ?
#
loop_
_entity_poly.entity_id
_entity_poly.type
_entity_poly.pdbx_seq_one_letter_code
_entity_poly.pdbx_strand_id
1 'polypeptide(L)'
;MFRDFPKTELDEAIEHAHLDELIKRRGEDTLCGENGCGLSGGEKQRISIARSLLKKSSVLLADEATAALDAQTAWQVSNDILDLKGITRIVVTHSLEEGLLKRYDGILVLKEGKVEEFGTFDELMDANGYFHALYTVSQ
;
A
#
# COMPACT_ATOMS: atom_id res chain seq x y z
N MET A 1 10.22 12.59 19.10
CA MET A 1 10.30 11.56 20.17
C MET A 1 10.49 10.23 19.46
N PHE A 2 11.70 9.66 19.51
CA PHE A 2 11.97 8.32 18.98
C PHE A 2 11.34 7.34 19.95
N ARG A 3 10.49 6.42 19.45
CA ARG A 3 9.96 5.30 20.24
C ARG A 3 10.88 4.11 19.98
N ASP A 4 11.34 3.48 21.04
CA ASP A 4 11.99 2.18 20.94
C ASP A 4 10.90 1.13 20.73
N PHE A 5 10.97 0.41 19.62
CA PHE A 5 10.09 -0.69 19.31
C PHE A 5 10.77 -2.01 19.67
N PRO A 6 10.02 -3.03 20.15
CA PRO A 6 10.56 -4.37 20.27
C PRO A 6 11.15 -4.85 18.95
N LYS A 7 12.27 -5.58 19.00
CA LYS A 7 12.95 -6.06 17.78
C LYS A 7 12.02 -6.89 16.90
N THR A 8 11.16 -7.72 17.48
CA THR A 8 10.18 -8.52 16.74
C THR A 8 9.21 -7.68 15.93
N GLU A 9 8.70 -6.57 16.48
CA GLU A 9 7.78 -5.67 15.79
C GLU A 9 8.49 -4.92 14.65
N LEU A 10 9.76 -4.57 14.86
CA LEU A 10 10.57 -3.93 13.83
C LEU A 10 10.83 -4.90 12.67
N ASP A 11 11.18 -6.16 12.96
CA ASP A 11 11.45 -7.18 11.96
C ASP A 11 10.18 -7.48 11.13
N GLU A 12 9.01 -7.61 11.76
CA GLU A 12 7.73 -7.76 11.06
C GLU A 12 7.43 -6.57 10.14
N ALA A 13 7.64 -5.35 10.59
CA ALA A 13 7.41 -4.16 9.78
C ALA A 13 8.38 -4.05 8.59
N ILE A 14 9.63 -4.48 8.77
CA ILE A 14 10.65 -4.55 7.70
C ILE A 14 10.23 -5.57 6.65
N GLU A 15 9.81 -6.78 7.07
CA GLU A 15 9.37 -7.85 6.19
C GLU A 15 8.14 -7.42 5.37
N HIS A 16 7.07 -6.95 6.01
CA HIS A 16 5.85 -6.50 5.32
C HIS A 16 6.07 -5.30 4.38
N ALA A 17 7.08 -4.49 4.61
CA ALA A 17 7.44 -3.38 3.73
C ALA A 17 8.51 -3.75 2.70
N HIS A 18 8.95 -5.02 2.64
CA HIS A 18 10.02 -5.51 1.74
C HIS A 18 11.30 -4.67 1.82
N LEU A 19 11.75 -4.37 3.04
CA LEU A 19 12.95 -3.58 3.29
C LEU A 19 14.21 -4.43 3.52
N ASP A 20 14.10 -5.77 3.54
CA ASP A 20 15.21 -6.68 3.85
C ASP A 20 16.46 -6.42 3.02
N GLU A 21 16.30 -6.26 1.70
CA GLU A 21 17.41 -6.00 0.80
C GLU A 21 18.07 -4.64 1.06
N LEU A 22 17.26 -3.63 1.43
CA LEU A 22 17.80 -2.32 1.80
C LEU A 22 18.63 -2.41 3.08
N ILE A 23 18.09 -3.12 4.09
CA ILE A 23 18.77 -3.33 5.39
C ILE A 23 20.05 -4.13 5.21
N LYS A 24 20.02 -5.23 4.44
CA LYS A 24 21.23 -6.02 4.12
C LYS A 24 22.32 -5.19 3.45
N ARG A 25 21.94 -4.29 2.55
CA ARG A 25 22.88 -3.47 1.78
C ARG A 25 23.47 -2.31 2.59
N ARG A 26 22.66 -1.67 3.43
CA ARG A 26 23.03 -0.42 4.11
C ARG A 26 23.19 -0.53 5.62
N GLY A 27 22.63 -1.55 6.25
CA GLY A 27 22.52 -1.69 7.70
C GLY A 27 21.34 -0.92 8.30
N GLU A 28 20.87 -1.39 9.46
CA GLU A 28 19.72 -0.81 10.19
C GLU A 28 20.01 0.63 10.67
N ASP A 29 21.24 0.90 11.09
CA ASP A 29 21.67 2.19 11.66
C ASP A 29 22.10 3.22 10.61
N THR A 30 21.88 2.94 9.32
CA THR A 30 22.27 3.86 8.26
C THR A 30 21.44 5.15 8.31
N LEU A 31 22.13 6.27 8.39
CA LEU A 31 21.49 7.59 8.31
C LEU A 31 20.89 7.80 6.90
N CYS A 32 19.59 8.02 6.84
CA CYS A 32 18.88 8.29 5.57
C CYS A 32 19.21 9.66 4.96
N GLY A 33 19.93 10.52 5.69
CA GLY A 33 20.18 11.89 5.31
C GLY A 33 18.97 12.81 5.49
N GLU A 34 19.18 14.10 5.30
CA GLU A 34 18.12 15.09 5.41
C GLU A 34 17.05 14.82 4.34
N ASN A 35 15.78 14.69 4.76
CA ASN A 35 14.65 14.29 3.92
C ASN A 35 14.85 12.98 3.14
N GLY A 36 15.71 12.09 3.62
CA GLY A 36 16.00 10.82 2.95
C GLY A 36 16.72 10.99 1.60
N CYS A 37 17.57 12.02 1.43
CA CYS A 37 18.22 12.31 0.15
C CYS A 37 19.06 11.14 -0.41
N GLY A 38 19.50 10.22 0.46
CA GLY A 38 20.24 9.01 0.06
C GLY A 38 19.37 7.82 -0.36
N LEU A 39 18.04 7.96 -0.40
CA LEU A 39 17.10 6.90 -0.69
C LEU A 39 16.37 7.15 -2.03
N SER A 40 16.09 6.08 -2.77
CA SER A 40 15.19 6.13 -3.92
C SER A 40 13.75 6.44 -3.50
N GLY A 41 12.89 6.82 -4.44
CA GLY A 41 11.46 7.05 -4.19
C GLY A 41 10.77 5.83 -3.60
N GLY A 42 11.03 4.64 -4.17
CA GLY A 42 10.48 3.38 -3.68
C GLY A 42 10.99 3.00 -2.28
N GLU A 43 12.27 3.23 -1.98
CA GLU A 43 12.83 3.02 -0.64
C GLU A 43 12.14 3.91 0.40
N LYS A 44 11.92 5.20 0.08
CA LYS A 44 11.18 6.13 0.94
C LYS A 44 9.74 5.67 1.20
N GLN A 45 9.04 5.22 0.15
CA GLN A 45 7.68 4.70 0.29
C GLN A 45 7.64 3.49 1.20
N ARG A 46 8.48 2.48 0.98
CA ARG A 46 8.53 1.28 1.84
C ARG A 46 8.86 1.61 3.30
N ILE A 47 9.79 2.53 3.55
CA ILE A 47 10.08 3.01 4.92
C ILE A 47 8.85 3.69 5.52
N SER A 48 8.09 4.47 4.73
CA SER A 48 6.87 5.11 5.21
C SER A 48 5.79 4.07 5.58
N ILE A 49 5.66 3.01 4.79
CA ILE A 49 4.77 1.88 5.07
C ILE A 49 5.19 1.20 6.38
N ALA A 50 6.45 0.79 6.53
CA ALA A 50 6.96 0.18 7.76
C ALA A 50 6.67 1.05 9.00
N ARG A 51 6.92 2.35 8.92
CA ARG A 51 6.62 3.30 10.00
C ARG A 51 5.13 3.37 10.32
N SER A 52 4.26 3.23 9.34
CA SER A 52 2.81 3.21 9.54
C SER A 52 2.36 1.93 10.24
N LEU A 53 2.93 0.79 9.87
CA LEU A 53 2.67 -0.50 10.52
C LEU A 53 3.08 -0.49 12.00
N LEU A 54 4.25 0.07 12.32
CA LEU A 54 4.74 0.20 13.70
C LEU A 54 3.83 1.06 14.61
N LYS A 55 2.99 1.93 14.05
CA LYS A 55 2.04 2.72 14.85
C LYS A 55 0.90 1.90 15.44
N LYS A 56 0.64 0.69 14.93
CA LYS A 56 -0.45 -0.21 15.37
C LYS A 56 -1.81 0.50 15.43
N SER A 57 -2.09 1.31 14.43
CA SER A 57 -3.38 2.00 14.31
C SER A 57 -4.47 1.00 13.93
N SER A 58 -5.70 1.21 14.40
CA SER A 58 -6.87 0.43 13.96
C SER A 58 -7.30 0.73 12.53
N VAL A 59 -6.79 1.82 11.94
CA VAL A 59 -7.05 2.23 10.55
C VAL A 59 -5.73 2.53 9.86
N LEU A 60 -5.52 1.94 8.70
CA LEU A 60 -4.44 2.25 7.77
C LEU A 60 -5.02 3.01 6.57
N LEU A 61 -4.54 4.22 6.34
CA LEU A 61 -4.81 4.99 5.14
C LEU A 61 -3.57 4.93 4.23
N ALA A 62 -3.72 4.36 3.06
CA ALA A 62 -2.69 4.24 2.04
C ALA A 62 -3.11 5.03 0.79
N ASP A 63 -2.52 6.19 0.60
CA ASP A 63 -2.77 7.06 -0.55
C ASP A 63 -1.61 6.89 -1.54
N GLU A 64 -1.89 6.22 -2.66
CA GLU A 64 -0.91 5.87 -3.70
C GLU A 64 0.41 5.29 -3.14
N ALA A 65 0.32 4.50 -2.06
CA ALA A 65 1.47 4.07 -1.28
C ALA A 65 2.47 3.18 -2.05
N THR A 66 2.13 2.72 -3.25
CA THR A 66 2.99 1.88 -4.09
C THR A 66 3.35 2.53 -5.44
N ALA A 67 2.98 3.79 -5.68
CA ALA A 67 3.14 4.44 -6.99
C ALA A 67 4.61 4.60 -7.46
N ALA A 68 5.57 4.66 -6.55
CA ALA A 68 7.01 4.76 -6.89
C ALA A 68 7.74 3.41 -6.86
N LEU A 69 7.02 2.29 -6.76
CA LEU A 69 7.57 0.94 -6.76
C LEU A 69 7.50 0.33 -8.16
N ASP A 70 8.40 -0.62 -8.46
CA ASP A 70 8.24 -1.50 -9.61
C ASP A 70 7.00 -2.39 -9.42
N ALA A 71 6.45 -2.90 -10.53
CA ALA A 71 5.18 -3.62 -10.53
C ALA A 71 5.18 -4.85 -9.59
N GLN A 72 6.28 -5.60 -9.55
CA GLN A 72 6.39 -6.78 -8.70
C GLN A 72 6.38 -6.40 -7.21
N THR A 73 7.18 -5.43 -6.82
CA THR A 73 7.25 -4.95 -5.43
C THR A 73 5.93 -4.27 -5.03
N ALA A 74 5.31 -3.50 -5.93
CA ALA A 74 4.01 -2.88 -5.68
C ALA A 74 2.93 -3.92 -5.38
N TRP A 75 2.89 -5.00 -6.16
CA TRP A 75 1.96 -6.11 -5.97
C TRP A 75 2.20 -6.82 -4.63
N GLN A 76 3.45 -7.15 -4.29
CA GLN A 76 3.82 -7.80 -3.02
C GLN A 76 3.41 -6.96 -1.81
N VAL A 77 3.83 -5.69 -1.78
CA VAL A 77 3.49 -4.76 -0.70
C VAL A 77 1.97 -4.58 -0.55
N SER A 78 1.25 -4.51 -1.67
CA SER A 78 -0.22 -4.41 -1.64
C SER A 78 -0.87 -5.65 -1.05
N ASN A 79 -0.38 -6.85 -1.41
CA ASN A 79 -0.85 -8.10 -0.82
C ASN A 79 -0.58 -8.15 0.68
N ASP A 80 0.62 -7.80 1.13
CA ASP A 80 0.97 -7.80 2.55
C ASP A 80 0.09 -6.83 3.35
N ILE A 81 -0.19 -5.65 2.79
CA ILE A 81 -1.16 -4.71 3.40
C ILE A 81 -2.55 -5.34 3.49
N LEU A 82 -2.99 -6.09 2.46
CA LEU A 82 -4.28 -6.77 2.45
C LEU A 82 -4.32 -7.97 3.41
N ASP A 83 -3.19 -8.60 3.73
CA ASP A 83 -3.09 -9.72 4.67
C ASP A 83 -3.08 -9.29 6.13
N LEU A 84 -2.84 -8.01 6.44
CA LEU A 84 -2.90 -7.50 7.81
C LEU A 84 -4.27 -7.74 8.42
N LYS A 85 -4.31 -8.33 9.62
CA LYS A 85 -5.57 -8.65 10.32
C LYS A 85 -5.90 -7.63 11.40
N GLY A 86 -7.19 -7.45 11.66
CA GLY A 86 -7.66 -6.62 12.78
C GLY A 86 -7.54 -5.11 12.56
N ILE A 87 -7.31 -4.66 11.32
CA ILE A 87 -7.28 -3.25 10.96
C ILE A 87 -8.22 -2.95 9.79
N THR A 88 -8.78 -1.75 9.78
CA THR A 88 -9.49 -1.21 8.61
C THR A 88 -8.46 -0.60 7.65
N ARG A 89 -8.55 -0.93 6.37
CA ARG A 89 -7.67 -0.39 5.32
C ARG A 89 -8.47 0.45 4.36
N ILE A 90 -8.02 1.67 4.13
CA ILE A 90 -8.54 2.56 3.10
C ILE A 90 -7.39 2.81 2.13
N VAL A 91 -7.53 2.32 0.91
CA VAL A 91 -6.47 2.40 -0.11
C VAL A 91 -6.97 3.26 -1.26
N VAL A 92 -6.26 4.33 -1.54
CA VAL A 92 -6.44 5.12 -2.76
C VAL A 92 -5.40 4.65 -3.77
N THR A 93 -5.85 4.22 -4.95
CA THR A 93 -4.96 3.68 -5.97
C THR A 93 -5.49 3.95 -7.38
N HIS A 94 -4.57 4.06 -8.32
CA HIS A 94 -4.85 4.03 -9.75
C HIS A 94 -4.54 2.67 -10.38
N SER A 95 -4.00 1.73 -9.59
CA SER A 95 -3.74 0.36 -10.05
C SER A 95 -5.04 -0.43 -10.10
N LEU A 96 -5.37 -0.96 -11.27
CA LEU A 96 -6.57 -1.77 -11.50
C LEU A 96 -6.22 -3.26 -11.66
N GLU A 97 -5.30 -3.75 -10.85
CA GLU A 97 -4.92 -5.16 -10.78
C GLU A 97 -6.08 -6.01 -10.23
N GLU A 98 -6.65 -6.88 -11.07
CA GLU A 98 -7.82 -7.72 -10.72
C GLU A 98 -7.59 -8.56 -9.46
N GLY A 99 -6.39 -9.18 -9.36
CA GLY A 99 -6.03 -10.03 -8.22
C GLY A 99 -6.05 -9.28 -6.87
N LEU A 100 -5.78 -7.97 -6.87
CA LEU A 100 -5.88 -7.12 -5.69
C LEU A 100 -7.30 -6.60 -5.48
N LEU A 101 -7.94 -6.14 -6.56
CA LEU A 101 -9.28 -5.54 -6.50
C LEU A 101 -10.33 -6.51 -5.95
N LYS A 102 -10.26 -7.79 -6.30
CA LYS A 102 -11.14 -8.85 -5.78
C LYS A 102 -10.95 -9.15 -4.28
N ARG A 103 -9.87 -8.67 -3.67
CA ARG A 103 -9.59 -8.88 -2.24
C ARG A 103 -10.14 -7.77 -1.34
N TYR A 104 -10.57 -6.64 -1.91
CA TYR A 104 -11.22 -5.57 -1.15
C TYR A 104 -12.67 -5.94 -0.83
N ASP A 105 -13.11 -5.60 0.38
CA ASP A 105 -14.50 -5.77 0.82
C ASP A 105 -15.47 -4.86 0.03
N GLY A 106 -14.95 -3.76 -0.50
CA GLY A 106 -15.70 -2.84 -1.36
C GLY A 106 -14.78 -1.83 -2.04
N ILE A 107 -15.18 -1.41 -3.22
CA ILE A 107 -14.53 -0.42 -4.06
C ILE A 107 -15.45 0.79 -4.19
N LEU A 108 -14.93 1.96 -3.82
CA LEU A 108 -15.62 3.22 -3.94
C LEU A 108 -15.03 3.97 -5.14
N VAL A 109 -15.86 4.22 -6.14
CA VAL A 109 -15.47 4.89 -7.38
C VAL A 109 -15.83 6.36 -7.31
N LEU A 110 -14.83 7.22 -7.49
CA LEU A 110 -15.01 8.67 -7.48
C LEU A 110 -14.93 9.24 -8.88
N LYS A 111 -15.86 10.14 -9.19
CA LYS A 111 -15.88 10.92 -10.42
C LYS A 111 -16.25 12.37 -10.12
N GLU A 112 -15.43 13.31 -10.57
CA GLU A 112 -15.66 14.74 -10.37
C GLU A 112 -15.95 15.12 -8.89
N GLY A 113 -15.23 14.47 -7.94
CA GLY A 113 -15.37 14.72 -6.51
C GLY A 113 -16.64 14.13 -5.86
N LYS A 114 -17.37 13.26 -6.56
CA LYS A 114 -18.57 12.58 -6.05
C LYS A 114 -18.40 11.08 -6.11
N VAL A 115 -19.13 10.39 -5.24
CA VAL A 115 -19.25 8.94 -5.30
C VAL A 115 -20.14 8.60 -6.49
N GLU A 116 -19.57 7.93 -7.48
CA GLU A 116 -20.28 7.48 -8.69
C GLU A 116 -20.82 6.06 -8.49
N GLU A 117 -19.99 5.15 -7.98
CA GLU A 117 -20.34 3.77 -7.75
C GLU A 117 -19.69 3.24 -6.46
N PHE A 118 -20.31 2.23 -5.87
CA PHE A 118 -19.77 1.49 -4.73
C PHE A 118 -20.23 0.04 -4.79
N GLY A 119 -19.34 -0.90 -4.60
CA GLY A 119 -19.62 -2.34 -4.59
C GLY A 119 -18.35 -3.17 -4.54
N THR A 120 -18.50 -4.47 -4.56
CA THR A 120 -17.39 -5.41 -4.79
C THR A 120 -16.93 -5.32 -6.24
N PHE A 121 -15.75 -5.89 -6.54
CA PHE A 121 -15.24 -5.93 -7.91
C PHE A 121 -16.25 -6.57 -8.88
N ASP A 122 -16.82 -7.72 -8.52
CA ASP A 122 -17.73 -8.45 -9.39
C ASP A 122 -19.05 -7.68 -9.61
N GLU A 123 -19.61 -7.08 -8.56
CA GLU A 123 -20.82 -6.24 -8.68
C GLU A 123 -20.62 -5.05 -9.61
N LEU A 124 -19.46 -4.37 -9.51
CA LEU A 124 -19.14 -3.23 -10.35
C LEU A 124 -18.87 -3.63 -11.81
N MET A 125 -18.27 -4.80 -12.03
CA MET A 125 -18.08 -5.34 -13.38
C MET A 125 -19.41 -5.74 -14.02
N ASP A 126 -20.31 -6.40 -13.27
CA ASP A 126 -21.63 -6.82 -13.75
C ASP A 126 -22.56 -5.64 -14.05
N ALA A 127 -22.42 -4.54 -13.31
CA ALA A 127 -23.17 -3.31 -13.52
C ALA A 127 -22.88 -2.64 -14.87
N ASN A 128 -21.73 -2.96 -15.51
CA ASN A 128 -21.28 -2.36 -16.77
C ASN A 128 -21.28 -0.82 -16.75
N GLY A 129 -20.95 -0.23 -15.58
CA GLY A 129 -20.96 1.19 -15.33
C GLY A 129 -19.62 1.88 -15.59
N TYR A 130 -19.38 2.96 -14.86
CA TYR A 130 -18.16 3.76 -15.00
C TYR A 130 -16.90 2.99 -14.59
N PHE A 131 -16.98 2.20 -13.53
CA PHE A 131 -15.87 1.32 -13.11
C PHE A 131 -15.50 0.32 -14.19
N HIS A 132 -16.48 -0.38 -14.75
CA HIS A 132 -16.27 -1.34 -15.84
C HIS A 132 -15.55 -0.68 -17.03
N ALA A 133 -15.98 0.53 -17.42
CA ALA A 133 -15.35 1.27 -18.51
C ALA A 133 -13.89 1.62 -18.19
N LEU A 134 -13.59 2.11 -16.97
CA LEU A 134 -12.24 2.39 -16.52
C LEU A 134 -11.35 1.15 -16.53
N TYR A 135 -11.84 0.04 -15.98
CA TYR A 135 -11.13 -1.22 -15.92
C TYR A 135 -10.80 -1.75 -17.31
N THR A 136 -11.77 -1.76 -18.22
CA THR A 136 -11.60 -2.26 -19.59
C THR A 136 -10.57 -1.45 -20.40
N VAL A 137 -10.51 -0.13 -20.19
CA VAL A 137 -9.54 0.74 -20.90
C VAL A 137 -8.13 0.57 -20.33
N SER A 138 -7.99 0.11 -19.07
CA SER A 138 -6.69 -0.05 -18.41
C SER A 138 -5.99 -1.38 -18.71
N GLN A 139 -6.68 -2.35 -19.31
CA GLN A 139 -6.12 -3.66 -19.73
C GLN A 139 -5.56 -3.60 -21.13
#